data_53b6425dc30940e14c7da106c1ad8e8f
#
_entry.id   53b6425dc30940e14c7da106c1ad8e8f
#
_cell.length_a   1.000
_cell.length_b   1.000
_cell.length_c   1.000
_cell.angle_alpha   90.00
_cell.angle_beta   90.00
_cell.angle_gamma   90.00
#
_symmetry.space_group_name_H-M   'P 1'
#
loop_
_entity.id
_entity.type
_entity.pdbx_description
1 polymer ?
#
loop_
_entity_poly.entity_id
_entity_poly.type
_entity_poly.pdbx_seq_one_letter_code
_entity_poly.pdbx_strand_id
1 'polypeptide(L)'
;PEHYGIKVESLPGFFDWRKKPGLVTLRPGYYASSASLLQGVYTASFGPWSKESERTYRTVLQNFEVLNRTKPGSPERRAFVQTFPKNFWEGEAYVLRHLRFARLCAWLRQQGEPPHHIGHAIFVWKLDRRALQAALFGPPIELVDRPMVLRRQ
;
A
#
# COMPACT_ATOMS: atom_id res chain seq x y z
N PRO A 1 -17.79 -5.15 14.04
CA PRO A 1 -16.64 -4.74 14.86
C PRO A 1 -17.00 -3.66 15.86
N GLU A 2 -17.75 -2.63 15.46
CA GLU A 2 -18.18 -1.53 16.32
C GLU A 2 -19.01 -2.00 17.52
N HIS A 3 -19.82 -3.04 17.36
CA HIS A 3 -20.60 -3.66 18.43
C HIS A 3 -19.71 -4.16 19.60
N TYR A 4 -18.46 -4.52 19.33
CA TYR A 4 -17.48 -4.96 20.32
C TYR A 4 -16.48 -3.87 20.71
N GLY A 5 -16.71 -2.60 20.35
CA GLY A 5 -15.80 -1.49 20.63
C GLY A 5 -14.47 -1.53 19.87
N ILE A 6 -14.35 -2.37 18.84
CA ILE A 6 -13.11 -2.52 18.06
C ILE A 6 -13.11 -1.46 16.97
N LYS A 7 -12.15 -0.53 17.03
CA LYS A 7 -11.89 0.42 15.94
C LYS A 7 -11.17 -0.28 14.80
N VAL A 8 -11.75 -0.23 13.60
CA VAL A 8 -11.21 -0.84 12.39
C VAL A 8 -10.96 0.23 11.33
N GLU A 9 -9.76 0.26 10.77
CA GLU A 9 -9.44 1.04 9.58
C GLU A 9 -9.43 0.10 8.36
N SER A 10 -10.18 0.44 7.32
CA SER A 10 -10.17 -0.34 6.08
C SER A 10 -8.88 -0.11 5.32
N LEU A 11 -8.20 -1.19 4.94
CA LEU A 11 -7.10 -1.15 4.00
C LEU A 11 -7.63 -1.01 2.55
N PRO A 12 -6.79 -0.56 1.59
CA PRO A 12 -7.18 -0.49 0.19
C PRO A 12 -7.68 -1.84 -0.33
N GLY A 13 -8.87 -1.87 -0.89
CA GLY A 13 -9.48 -3.06 -1.46
C GLY A 13 -10.20 -2.75 -2.76
N PHE A 14 -10.79 -3.76 -3.39
CA PHE A 14 -11.47 -3.65 -4.69
C PHE A 14 -12.59 -2.59 -4.72
N PHE A 15 -13.27 -2.36 -3.58
CA PHE A 15 -14.39 -1.43 -3.48
C PHE A 15 -14.00 -0.01 -3.04
N ASP A 16 -12.72 0.30 -2.94
CA ASP A 16 -12.23 1.56 -2.38
C ASP A 16 -12.20 2.74 -3.37
N TRP A 17 -12.60 2.50 -4.63
CA TRP A 17 -12.66 3.52 -5.68
C TRP A 17 -13.65 4.67 -5.38
N ARG A 18 -14.63 4.45 -4.49
CA ARG A 18 -15.60 5.47 -4.06
C ARG A 18 -15.11 6.38 -2.93
N LYS A 19 -14.03 6.02 -2.28
CA LYS A 19 -13.48 6.81 -1.17
C LYS A 19 -12.45 7.80 -1.71
N LYS A 20 -12.48 9.04 -1.20
CA LYS A 20 -11.48 10.05 -1.56
C LYS A 20 -10.08 9.49 -1.40
N PRO A 21 -9.18 9.71 -2.37
CA PRO A 21 -7.81 9.24 -2.30
C PRO A 21 -7.11 9.87 -1.10
N GLY A 22 -6.83 9.08 -0.09
CA GLY A 22 -6.02 9.46 1.06
C GLY A 22 -4.90 8.45 1.25
N LEU A 23 -3.73 8.89 1.63
CA LEU A 23 -2.66 7.99 2.03
C LEU A 23 -3.05 7.31 3.34
N VAL A 24 -3.33 6.01 3.28
CA VAL A 24 -3.55 5.22 4.49
C VAL A 24 -2.23 5.11 5.23
N THR A 25 -2.18 5.65 6.44
CA THR A 25 -1.01 5.52 7.31
C THR A 25 -1.05 4.15 7.96
N LEU A 26 -0.14 3.27 7.55
CA LEU A 26 0.04 1.98 8.20
C LEU A 26 0.76 2.18 9.54
N ARG A 27 0.11 1.76 10.62
CA ARG A 27 0.60 1.90 12.01
C ARG A 27 0.79 0.53 12.64
N PRO A 28 1.67 0.39 13.65
CA PRO A 28 1.74 -0.83 14.43
C PRO A 28 0.36 -1.24 14.95
N GLY A 29 0.04 -2.53 14.83
CA GLY A 29 -1.28 -3.04 15.22
C GLY A 29 -1.59 -4.41 14.63
N TYR A 30 -2.85 -4.79 14.74
CA TYR A 30 -3.35 -6.02 14.13
C TYR A 30 -3.83 -5.76 12.70
N TYR A 31 -3.42 -6.64 11.80
CA TYR A 31 -3.76 -6.61 10.39
C TYR A 31 -4.50 -7.88 10.03
N ALA A 32 -5.73 -7.73 9.55
CA ALA A 32 -6.54 -8.84 9.07
C ALA A 32 -6.73 -8.73 7.55
N SER A 33 -6.48 -9.80 6.83
CA SER A 33 -6.66 -9.87 5.39
C SER A 33 -7.27 -11.20 4.99
N SER A 34 -8.19 -11.18 4.02
CA SER A 34 -8.63 -12.43 3.41
C SER A 34 -7.53 -13.06 2.56
N ALA A 35 -7.59 -14.36 2.40
CA ALA A 35 -6.68 -15.10 1.52
C ALA A 35 -6.67 -14.53 0.10
N SER A 36 -7.83 -14.15 -0.45
CA SER A 36 -7.95 -13.56 -1.78
C SER A 36 -7.26 -12.19 -1.90
N LEU A 37 -7.41 -11.32 -0.90
CA LEU A 37 -6.72 -10.03 -0.87
C LEU A 37 -5.22 -10.20 -0.69
N LEU A 38 -4.81 -11.14 0.17
CA LEU A 38 -3.40 -11.46 0.37
C LEU A 38 -2.73 -11.92 -0.92
N GLN A 39 -3.45 -12.71 -1.75
CA GLN A 39 -2.98 -13.16 -3.06
C GLN A 39 -3.13 -12.11 -4.17
N GLY A 40 -3.62 -10.93 -3.88
CA GLY A 40 -3.80 -9.86 -4.86
C GLY A 40 -4.93 -10.10 -5.86
N VAL A 41 -5.90 -10.98 -5.56
CA VAL A 41 -6.99 -11.32 -6.50
C VAL A 41 -7.97 -10.17 -6.68
N TYR A 42 -8.29 -9.45 -5.60
CA TYR A 42 -9.27 -8.35 -5.58
C TYR A 42 -8.63 -7.01 -5.22
N THR A 43 -7.42 -6.77 -5.68
CA THR A 43 -6.71 -5.50 -5.50
C THR A 43 -6.50 -4.82 -6.85
N ALA A 44 -6.25 -3.52 -6.84
CA ALA A 44 -5.91 -2.79 -8.06
C ALA A 44 -4.57 -3.26 -8.66
N SER A 45 -3.66 -3.79 -7.83
CA SER A 45 -2.42 -4.42 -8.26
C SER A 45 -2.57 -5.94 -8.17
N PHE A 46 -2.59 -6.60 -9.32
CA PHE A 46 -2.82 -8.04 -9.42
C PHE A 46 -1.53 -8.86 -9.36
N GLY A 47 -1.67 -10.02 -8.72
CA GLY A 47 -0.64 -11.06 -8.75
C GLY A 47 0.53 -10.79 -7.79
N PRO A 48 1.63 -11.51 -7.98
CA PRO A 48 2.81 -11.40 -7.15
C PRO A 48 3.53 -10.07 -7.37
N TRP A 49 4.30 -9.63 -6.39
CA TRP A 49 5.08 -8.40 -6.45
C TRP A 49 6.17 -8.49 -7.52
N SER A 50 6.13 -7.61 -8.52
CA SER A 50 7.02 -7.63 -9.66
C SER A 50 8.16 -6.60 -9.55
N LYS A 51 9.20 -6.77 -10.37
CA LYS A 51 10.27 -5.79 -10.52
C LYS A 51 9.74 -4.43 -10.97
N GLU A 52 8.73 -4.42 -11.83
CA GLU A 52 8.08 -3.20 -12.29
C GLU A 52 7.29 -2.53 -11.17
N SER A 53 6.53 -3.30 -10.38
CA SER A 53 5.82 -2.79 -9.19
C SER A 53 6.79 -2.15 -8.19
N GLU A 54 7.94 -2.77 -7.94
CA GLU A 54 8.96 -2.22 -7.05
C GLU A 54 9.57 -0.93 -7.62
N ARG A 55 9.87 -0.89 -8.92
CA ARG A 55 10.37 0.33 -9.58
C ARG A 55 9.38 1.47 -9.46
N THR A 56 8.13 1.24 -9.84
CA THR A 56 7.06 2.24 -9.75
C THR A 56 6.87 2.70 -8.30
N TYR A 57 6.83 1.78 -7.35
CA TYR A 57 6.71 2.09 -5.94
C TYR A 57 7.81 3.02 -5.44
N ARG A 58 9.07 2.73 -5.80
CA ARG A 58 10.22 3.56 -5.41
C ARG A 58 10.17 4.95 -6.04
N THR A 59 9.80 5.04 -7.31
CA THR A 59 9.65 6.33 -8.00
C THR A 59 8.59 7.20 -7.33
N VAL A 60 7.42 6.63 -7.07
CA VAL A 60 6.32 7.35 -6.42
C VAL A 60 6.69 7.78 -4.99
N LEU A 61 7.36 6.92 -4.23
CA LEU A 61 7.89 7.28 -2.91
C LEU A 61 8.83 8.48 -2.97
N GLN A 62 9.77 8.50 -3.93
CA GLN A 62 10.70 9.61 -4.10
C GLN A 62 9.97 10.93 -4.39
N ASN A 63 8.95 10.90 -5.25
CA ASN A 63 8.13 12.08 -5.53
C ASN A 63 7.49 12.64 -4.25
N PHE A 64 6.92 11.77 -3.41
CA PHE A 64 6.35 12.19 -2.13
C PHE A 64 7.40 12.62 -1.10
N GLU A 65 8.60 12.04 -1.11
CA GLU A 65 9.70 12.49 -0.24
C GLU A 65 10.13 13.91 -0.56
N VAL A 66 10.22 14.28 -1.84
CA VAL A 66 10.51 15.66 -2.25
C VAL A 66 9.44 16.62 -1.71
N LEU A 67 8.16 16.24 -1.84
CA LEU A 67 7.07 17.04 -1.25
C LEU A 67 7.18 17.18 0.27
N ASN A 68 7.54 16.11 0.97
CA ASN A 68 7.63 16.10 2.43
C ASN A 68 8.83 16.90 2.97
N ARG A 69 9.90 17.03 2.19
CA ARG A 69 11.08 17.85 2.54
C ARG A 69 10.83 19.34 2.40
N THR A 70 9.84 19.75 1.63
CA THR A 70 9.47 21.14 1.43
C THR A 70 8.35 21.56 2.40
N LYS A 71 8.44 22.78 2.94
CA LYS A 71 7.39 23.29 3.86
C LYS A 71 6.06 23.44 3.11
N PRO A 72 4.93 23.01 3.71
CA PRO A 72 3.61 23.29 3.17
C PRO A 72 3.43 24.77 2.86
N GLY A 73 2.97 25.11 1.64
CA GLY A 73 2.75 26.50 1.22
C GLY A 73 4.00 27.27 0.80
N SER A 74 5.21 26.69 0.89
CA SER A 74 6.43 27.38 0.43
C SER A 74 6.43 27.60 -1.09
N PRO A 75 7.15 28.62 -1.61
CA PRO A 75 7.30 28.87 -3.04
C PRO A 75 7.89 27.65 -3.77
N GLU A 76 8.87 27.00 -3.18
CA GLU A 76 9.56 25.82 -3.75
C GLU A 76 8.57 24.65 -3.91
N ARG A 77 7.73 24.41 -2.89
CA ARG A 77 6.69 23.37 -2.97
C ARG A 77 5.67 23.68 -4.05
N ARG A 78 5.23 24.93 -4.15
CA ARG A 78 4.28 25.35 -5.19
C ARG A 78 4.88 25.20 -6.59
N ALA A 79 6.11 25.67 -6.80
CA ALA A 79 6.82 25.50 -8.05
C ALA A 79 6.95 24.03 -8.43
N PHE A 80 7.39 23.16 -7.50
CA PHE A 80 7.49 21.72 -7.72
C PHE A 80 6.15 21.08 -8.09
N VAL A 81 5.07 21.41 -7.37
CA VAL A 81 3.74 20.86 -7.67
C VAL A 81 3.24 21.33 -9.04
N GLN A 82 3.53 22.56 -9.44
CA GLN A 82 3.12 23.15 -10.73
C GLN A 82 3.87 22.58 -11.94
N THR A 83 5.01 21.91 -11.74
CA THR A 83 5.71 21.22 -12.85
C THR A 83 4.95 20.02 -13.39
N PHE A 84 3.92 19.54 -12.67
CA PHE A 84 3.15 18.38 -13.03
C PHE A 84 1.71 18.74 -13.44
N PRO A 85 1.04 17.91 -14.27
CA PRO A 85 -0.36 18.10 -14.60
C PRO A 85 -1.26 18.16 -13.36
N LYS A 86 -2.39 18.87 -13.44
CA LYS A 86 -3.32 19.12 -12.32
C LYS A 86 -3.71 17.86 -11.52
N ASN A 87 -3.90 16.72 -12.19
CA ASN A 87 -4.35 15.47 -11.55
C ASN A 87 -3.19 14.50 -11.23
N PHE A 88 -1.95 14.91 -11.48
CA PHE A 88 -0.78 14.06 -11.29
C PHE A 88 -0.69 13.52 -9.85
N TRP A 89 -0.78 14.41 -8.86
CA TRP A 89 -0.60 14.04 -7.45
C TRP A 89 -1.73 13.17 -6.90
N GLU A 90 -2.93 13.30 -7.44
CA GLU A 90 -4.05 12.40 -7.11
C GLU A 90 -3.77 10.99 -7.67
N GLY A 91 -3.27 10.91 -8.90
CA GLY A 91 -2.85 9.66 -9.51
C GLY A 91 -1.70 8.99 -8.74
N GLU A 92 -0.66 9.75 -8.39
CA GLU A 92 0.47 9.25 -7.59
C GLU A 92 0.02 8.76 -6.21
N ALA A 93 -0.88 9.48 -5.54
CA ALA A 93 -1.43 9.07 -4.25
C ALA A 93 -2.24 7.77 -4.37
N TYR A 94 -3.02 7.62 -5.45
CA TYR A 94 -3.74 6.39 -5.74
C TYR A 94 -2.77 5.22 -5.95
N VAL A 95 -1.76 5.40 -6.80
CA VAL A 95 -0.75 4.37 -7.09
C VAL A 95 0.00 3.98 -5.81
N LEU A 96 0.49 4.96 -5.05
CA LEU A 96 1.22 4.70 -3.81
C LEU A 96 0.40 3.92 -2.80
N ARG A 97 -0.87 4.29 -2.61
CA ARG A 97 -1.78 3.62 -1.69
C ARG A 97 -1.91 2.13 -2.02
N HIS A 98 -2.16 1.80 -3.30
CA HIS A 98 -2.34 0.43 -3.74
C HIS A 98 -1.05 -0.37 -3.72
N LEU A 99 0.04 0.22 -4.18
CA LEU A 99 1.34 -0.45 -4.16
C LEU A 99 1.88 -0.68 -2.74
N ARG A 100 1.63 0.23 -1.80
CA ARG A 100 1.97 0.00 -0.37
C ARG A 100 1.26 -1.22 0.19
N PHE A 101 -0.04 -1.34 -0.10
CA PHE A 101 -0.80 -2.50 0.35
C PHE A 101 -0.35 -3.78 -0.35
N ALA A 102 -0.16 -3.77 -1.66
CA ALA A 102 0.32 -4.93 -2.42
C ALA A 102 1.71 -5.38 -1.94
N ARG A 103 2.61 -4.43 -1.64
CA ARG A 103 3.95 -4.72 -1.10
C ARG A 103 3.89 -5.31 0.31
N LEU A 104 2.99 -4.81 1.15
CA LEU A 104 2.74 -5.41 2.46
C LEU A 104 2.22 -6.84 2.31
N CYS A 105 1.27 -7.11 1.42
CA CYS A 105 0.78 -8.45 1.14
C CYS A 105 1.89 -9.38 0.64
N ALA A 106 2.75 -8.91 -0.25
CA ALA A 106 3.91 -9.66 -0.73
C ALA A 106 4.85 -10.04 0.42
N TRP A 107 5.14 -9.09 1.30
CA TRP A 107 5.96 -9.34 2.48
C TRP A 107 5.30 -10.35 3.44
N LEU A 108 3.99 -10.21 3.71
CA LEU A 108 3.24 -11.11 4.59
C LEU A 108 3.22 -12.56 4.07
N ARG A 109 3.09 -12.77 2.75
CA ARG A 109 3.15 -14.12 2.15
C ARG A 109 4.46 -14.85 2.43
N GLN A 110 5.53 -14.13 2.66
CA GLN A 110 6.87 -14.68 2.91
C GLN A 110 7.20 -14.87 4.39
N GLN A 111 6.30 -14.46 5.30
CA GLN A 111 6.51 -14.62 6.75
C GLN A 111 6.14 -16.00 7.28
N GLY A 112 5.78 -16.93 6.39
CA GLY A 112 5.29 -18.25 6.78
C GLY A 112 3.81 -18.23 7.19
N GLU A 113 3.39 -19.20 8.00
CA GLU A 113 2.02 -19.29 8.46
C GLU A 113 1.64 -18.08 9.33
N PRO A 114 0.45 -17.49 9.11
CA PRO A 114 -0.03 -16.41 9.96
C PRO A 114 -0.24 -16.92 11.39
N PRO A 115 0.15 -16.15 12.42
CA PRO A 115 0.05 -16.58 13.80
C PRO A 115 -1.40 -16.81 14.27
N HIS A 116 -2.36 -16.18 13.59
CA HIS A 116 -3.78 -16.34 13.86
C HIS A 116 -4.58 -16.36 12.56
N HIS A 117 -5.64 -17.18 12.53
CA HIS A 117 -6.60 -17.21 11.44
C HIS A 117 -8.02 -17.37 11.96
N ILE A 118 -8.98 -16.78 11.26
CA ILE A 118 -10.40 -16.89 11.55
C ILE A 118 -11.02 -17.72 10.41
N GLY A 119 -11.44 -18.92 10.74
CA GLY A 119 -11.77 -19.93 9.72
C GLY A 119 -10.55 -20.18 8.84
N HIS A 120 -10.78 -20.56 7.59
CA HIS A 120 -9.69 -20.78 6.62
C HIS A 120 -9.49 -19.64 5.63
N ALA A 121 -10.15 -18.49 5.87
CA ALA A 121 -10.25 -17.42 4.89
C ALA A 121 -9.67 -16.07 5.34
N ILE A 122 -9.55 -15.82 6.63
CA ILE A 122 -9.03 -14.55 7.17
C ILE A 122 -7.79 -14.83 8.01
N PHE A 123 -6.70 -14.21 7.62
CA PHE A 123 -5.41 -14.29 8.30
C PHE A 123 -5.17 -13.02 9.10
N VAL A 124 -4.59 -13.15 10.29
CA VAL A 124 -4.36 -12.03 11.21
C VAL A 124 -2.90 -12.02 11.64
N TRP A 125 -2.24 -10.87 11.50
CA TRP A 125 -0.87 -10.63 11.95
C TRP A 125 -0.83 -9.46 12.93
N LYS A 126 0.05 -9.55 13.91
CA LYS A 126 0.43 -8.40 14.73
C LYS A 126 1.73 -7.84 14.15
N LEU A 127 1.66 -6.64 13.60
CA LEU A 127 2.81 -5.97 13.01
C LEU A 127 3.28 -4.83 13.91
N ASP A 128 4.54 -4.87 14.29
CA ASP A 128 5.21 -3.79 14.98
C ASP A 128 5.83 -2.79 13.99
N ARG A 129 6.48 -1.76 14.50
CA ARG A 129 7.16 -0.74 13.68
C ARG A 129 8.26 -1.34 12.81
N ARG A 130 9.01 -2.31 13.33
CA ARG A 130 10.13 -2.96 12.62
C ARG A 130 9.61 -3.80 11.44
N ALA A 131 8.56 -4.57 11.67
CA ALA A 131 7.89 -5.35 10.62
C ALA A 131 7.35 -4.47 9.50
N LEU A 132 6.65 -3.38 9.85
CA LEU A 132 6.16 -2.42 8.86
C LEU A 132 7.29 -1.73 8.10
N GLN A 133 8.36 -1.35 8.77
CA GLN A 133 9.54 -0.77 8.13
C GLN A 133 10.17 -1.75 7.14
N ALA A 134 10.33 -3.01 7.53
CA ALA A 134 10.85 -4.06 6.66
C ALA A 134 9.93 -4.29 5.45
N ALA A 135 8.61 -4.39 5.68
CA ALA A 135 7.63 -4.59 4.63
C ALA A 135 7.58 -3.45 3.61
N LEU A 136 7.69 -2.19 4.05
CA LEU A 136 7.48 -1.03 3.18
C LEU A 136 8.78 -0.46 2.60
N PHE A 137 9.90 -0.57 3.29
CA PHE A 137 11.15 0.10 2.92
C PHE A 137 12.35 -0.84 2.84
N GLY A 138 12.21 -2.06 3.35
CA GLY A 138 13.25 -3.08 3.27
C GLY A 138 13.51 -3.57 1.83
N PRO A 139 14.46 -4.49 1.65
CA PRO A 139 14.63 -5.16 0.37
C PRO A 139 13.34 -5.92 0.00
N PRO A 140 12.95 -5.93 -1.28
CA PRO A 140 11.81 -6.70 -1.70
C PRO A 140 12.11 -8.20 -1.58
N ILE A 141 11.19 -8.94 -0.97
CA ILE A 141 11.36 -10.39 -0.72
C ILE A 141 10.88 -11.21 -1.91
N GLU A 142 9.90 -10.69 -2.64
CA GLU A 142 9.32 -11.30 -3.82
C GLU A 142 9.56 -10.37 -5.02
N LEU A 143 10.17 -10.87 -6.08
CA LEU A 143 10.36 -10.12 -7.33
C LEU A 143 10.19 -11.05 -8.50
N VAL A 144 9.00 -11.03 -9.10
CA VAL A 144 8.73 -11.77 -10.33
C VAL A 144 8.97 -10.89 -11.56
N ASP A 145 9.36 -11.53 -12.66
CA ASP A 145 9.58 -10.87 -13.95
C ASP A 145 8.26 -10.83 -14.73
N ARG A 146 7.32 -10.00 -14.26
CA ARG A 146 6.02 -9.82 -14.91
C ARG A 146 5.68 -8.34 -15.00
N PRO A 147 4.97 -7.89 -16.05
CA PRO A 147 4.48 -6.52 -16.11
C PRO A 147 3.51 -6.26 -14.96
N MET A 148 3.59 -5.05 -14.43
CA MET A 148 2.62 -4.57 -13.45
C MET A 148 1.28 -4.35 -14.15
N VAL A 149 0.23 -5.00 -13.67
CA VAL A 149 -1.13 -4.74 -14.13
C VAL A 149 -1.85 -3.92 -13.06
N LEU A 150 -1.99 -2.62 -13.31
CA LEU A 150 -2.92 -1.77 -12.56
C LEU A 150 -4.22 -1.68 -13.38
N ARG A 151 -5.33 -2.13 -12.83
CA ARG A 151 -6.63 -1.80 -13.43
C ARG A 151 -6.86 -0.31 -13.26
N ARG A 152 -6.80 0.43 -14.36
CA ARG A 152 -7.43 1.74 -14.46
C ARG A 152 -8.94 1.51 -14.48
N GLN A 153 -9.61 2.04 -13.47
CA GLN A 153 -11.07 2.11 -13.47
C GLN A 153 -11.50 3.46 -14.02
#